data_edb53b7abf5de35c309b997329d40074
#
_entry.id   edb53b7abf5de35c309b997329d40074
#
_cell.length_a   1.000
_cell.length_b   1.000
_cell.length_c   1.000
_cell.angle_alpha   90.00
_cell.angle_beta   90.00
_cell.angle_gamma   90.00
#
_symmetry.space_group_name_H-M   'P 1'
#
loop_
_entity.id
_entity.type
_entity.pdbx_description
1 polymer ?
#
loop_
_entity_poly.entity_id
_entity_poly.type
_entity_poly.pdbx_seq_one_letter_code
_entity_poly.pdbx_strand_id
1 'polypeptide(L)'
;MDAPEVSVRNTLYLPVNVAGALFYFGDGHAAMGDGEIAGSAIEVPMRARLQFDLVKGKRTGWPRFENEKEIMAAGIYRPVDDAVRIAFTELLGWIHAEYGLSELDAYELLSKVGKIHLTEMVDPNYVVVASVEKKYLPPKK
;
A
#
# COMPACT_ATOMS: atom_id res chain seq x y z
N MET A 1 -7.23 2.55 7.97
CA MET A 1 -6.01 2.34 7.13
C MET A 1 -5.23 3.64 7.20
N ASP A 2 -4.48 3.74 8.23
CA ASP A 2 -3.65 4.91 8.47
C ASP A 2 -2.25 4.60 7.99
N ALA A 3 -1.84 5.28 6.94
CA ALA A 3 -0.61 4.98 6.25
C ALA A 3 0.01 6.28 5.68
N PRO A 4 1.23 6.64 6.12
CA PRO A 4 1.95 7.78 5.57
C PRO A 4 2.16 7.73 4.05
N GLU A 5 2.02 6.52 3.47
CA GLU A 5 2.06 6.30 2.02
C GLU A 5 0.85 6.94 1.30
N VAL A 6 -0.23 7.28 2.00
CA VAL A 6 -1.31 8.11 1.47
C VAL A 6 -0.86 9.57 1.49
N SER A 7 0.05 9.92 0.62
CA SER A 7 0.72 11.22 0.60
C SER A 7 0.79 11.83 -0.80
N VAL A 8 1.25 13.08 -0.86
CA VAL A 8 1.40 13.82 -2.11
C VAL A 8 2.30 13.07 -3.10
N ARG A 9 1.89 13.02 -4.37
CA ARG A 9 2.58 12.33 -5.49
C ARG A 9 2.57 10.80 -5.42
N ASN A 10 1.82 10.21 -4.50
CA ASN A 10 1.53 8.79 -4.55
C ASN A 10 0.21 8.54 -5.27
N THR A 11 0.18 7.51 -6.10
CA THR A 11 -1.06 6.94 -6.65
C THR A 11 -1.50 5.84 -5.72
N LEU A 12 -2.76 5.91 -5.28
CA LEU A 12 -3.40 4.90 -4.45
C LEU A 12 -4.37 4.08 -5.32
N TYR A 13 -4.19 2.78 -5.36
CA TYR A 13 -5.10 1.84 -6.02
C TYR A 13 -5.96 1.16 -4.96
N LEU A 14 -7.26 1.32 -5.08
CA LEU A 14 -8.23 0.72 -4.17
C LEU A 14 -9.13 -0.27 -4.90
N PRO A 15 -9.49 -1.41 -4.29
CA PRO A 15 -10.49 -2.29 -4.85
C PRO A 15 -11.87 -1.61 -4.83
N VAL A 16 -12.60 -1.70 -5.93
CA VAL A 16 -14.02 -1.29 -5.98
C VAL A 16 -14.88 -2.51 -5.66
N ASN A 17 -15.51 -2.50 -4.50
CA ASN A 17 -16.29 -3.64 -4.00
C ASN A 17 -17.79 -3.52 -4.28
N VAL A 18 -18.30 -2.31 -4.55
CA VAL A 18 -19.72 -2.04 -4.79
C VAL A 18 -19.89 -1.09 -5.98
N ALA A 19 -21.05 -1.15 -6.62
CA ALA A 19 -21.41 -0.22 -7.67
C ALA A 19 -21.39 1.22 -7.13
N GLY A 20 -20.82 2.15 -7.90
CA GLY A 20 -20.66 3.54 -7.48
C GLY A 20 -19.42 3.82 -6.63
N ALA A 21 -18.65 2.81 -6.27
CA ALA A 21 -17.39 2.85 -5.50
C ALA A 21 -17.50 3.43 -4.07
N LEU A 22 -18.20 4.55 -3.85
CA LEU A 22 -18.39 5.23 -2.55
C LEU A 22 -17.05 5.56 -1.88
N PHE A 23 -16.34 6.55 -2.41
CA PHE A 23 -15.07 7.01 -1.87
C PHE A 23 -15.26 7.93 -0.65
N TYR A 24 -14.49 7.65 0.41
CA TYR A 24 -14.40 8.46 1.61
C TYR A 24 -12.95 8.86 1.85
N PHE A 25 -12.74 10.05 2.38
CA PHE A 25 -11.42 10.61 2.65
C PHE A 25 -11.50 11.50 3.90
N GLY A 26 -10.53 11.37 4.78
CA GLY A 26 -10.45 12.13 6.03
C GLY A 26 -9.15 11.86 6.76
N ASP A 27 -9.09 12.25 8.02
CA ASP A 27 -8.02 11.94 8.97
C ASP A 27 -6.65 12.43 8.49
N GLY A 28 -6.52 13.76 8.46
CA GLY A 28 -5.32 14.40 7.95
C GLY A 28 -4.28 14.65 9.03
N HIS A 29 -3.08 14.09 8.85
CA HIS A 29 -1.97 14.22 9.78
C HIS A 29 -0.86 15.12 9.25
N ALA A 30 -0.37 16.06 10.07
CA ALA A 30 0.82 16.85 9.76
C ALA A 30 2.09 16.01 9.93
N ALA A 31 2.08 15.05 10.83
CA ALA A 31 3.13 14.05 11.02
C ALA A 31 2.53 12.80 11.69
N MET A 32 3.01 11.65 11.32
CA MET A 32 2.65 10.34 11.89
C MET A 32 3.91 9.49 11.99
N GLY A 33 4.18 8.95 13.16
CA GLY A 33 5.27 8.01 13.39
C GLY A 33 4.85 6.57 13.12
N ASP A 34 5.82 5.68 12.97
CA ASP A 34 5.58 4.26 12.75
C ASP A 34 4.69 3.67 13.85
N GLY A 35 3.68 2.94 13.41
CA GLY A 35 2.73 2.26 14.29
C GLY A 35 1.65 3.14 14.88
N GLU A 36 1.74 4.47 14.75
CA GLU A 36 0.80 5.41 15.39
C GLU A 36 0.47 5.05 16.84
N ILE A 37 1.49 4.74 17.60
CA ILE A 37 1.45 3.96 18.88
C ILE A 37 0.56 4.54 19.97
N ALA A 38 0.20 5.82 19.89
CA ALA A 38 -0.71 6.47 20.84
C ALA A 38 -2.19 6.47 20.38
N GLY A 39 -2.47 5.95 19.19
CA GLY A 39 -3.80 6.01 18.56
C GLY A 39 -4.18 7.40 18.05
N SER A 40 -3.20 8.27 17.90
CA SER A 40 -3.33 9.58 17.26
C SER A 40 -1.96 10.07 16.81
N ALA A 41 -1.95 10.82 15.71
CA ALA A 41 -0.77 11.51 15.19
C ALA A 41 -0.89 13.03 15.46
N ILE A 42 -0.33 13.89 14.62
CA ILE A 42 -0.57 15.32 14.70
C ILE A 42 -1.77 15.67 13.81
N GLU A 43 -2.96 15.66 14.42
CA GLU A 43 -4.22 15.92 13.76
C GLU A 43 -4.31 17.37 13.27
N VAL A 44 -4.63 17.56 12.00
CA VAL A 44 -4.77 18.90 11.41
C VAL A 44 -5.92 18.97 10.40
N PRO A 45 -6.60 20.10 10.32
CA PRO A 45 -7.47 20.35 9.18
C PRO A 45 -6.62 20.49 7.92
N MET A 46 -6.98 19.77 6.86
CA MET A 46 -6.25 19.89 5.60
C MET A 46 -7.19 20.00 4.39
N ARG A 47 -6.63 20.53 3.31
CA ARG A 47 -7.27 20.57 2.00
C ARG A 47 -6.48 19.67 1.05
N ALA A 48 -7.13 18.64 0.53
CA ALA A 48 -6.56 17.77 -0.49
C ALA A 48 -7.12 18.08 -1.88
N ARG A 49 -6.28 17.89 -2.89
CA ARG A 49 -6.70 17.83 -4.30
C ARG A 49 -6.44 16.42 -4.78
N LEU A 50 -7.49 15.72 -5.20
CA LEU A 50 -7.44 14.35 -5.65
C LEU A 50 -7.81 14.28 -7.14
N GLN A 51 -7.16 13.38 -7.85
CA GLN A 51 -7.55 12.96 -9.19
C GLN A 51 -8.05 11.53 -9.10
N PHE A 52 -9.16 11.23 -9.76
CA PHE A 52 -9.75 9.90 -9.81
C PHE A 52 -9.70 9.33 -11.22
N ASP A 53 -9.29 8.07 -11.30
CA ASP A 53 -9.35 7.25 -12.49
C ASP A 53 -9.96 5.89 -12.17
N LEU A 54 -10.56 5.23 -13.16
CA LEU A 54 -11.14 3.90 -13.02
C LEU A 54 -10.48 2.91 -13.99
N VAL A 55 -9.79 1.92 -13.45
CA VAL A 55 -9.21 0.82 -14.23
C VAL A 55 -10.21 -0.34 -14.28
N LYS A 56 -10.97 -0.43 -15.36
CA LYS A 56 -11.94 -1.50 -15.56
C LYS A 56 -11.25 -2.84 -15.85
N GLY A 57 -11.85 -3.92 -15.33
CA GLY A 57 -11.37 -5.29 -15.59
C GLY A 57 -10.13 -5.71 -14.79
N LYS A 58 -9.54 -4.80 -14.00
CA LYS A 58 -8.48 -5.14 -13.04
C LYS A 58 -9.04 -5.13 -11.62
N ARG A 59 -8.55 -6.02 -10.79
CA ARG A 59 -8.92 -6.10 -9.37
C ARG A 59 -7.66 -6.25 -8.53
N THR A 60 -7.57 -5.49 -7.46
CA THR A 60 -6.57 -5.68 -6.40
C THR A 60 -7.23 -6.38 -5.22
N GLY A 61 -6.50 -7.21 -4.50
CA GLY A 61 -7.00 -7.81 -3.26
C GLY A 61 -6.95 -6.81 -2.11
N TRP A 62 -5.90 -6.01 -2.09
CA TRP A 62 -5.58 -5.04 -1.05
C TRP A 62 -5.15 -3.71 -1.64
N PRO A 63 -5.13 -2.61 -0.86
CA PRO A 63 -4.63 -1.32 -1.33
C PRO A 63 -3.19 -1.40 -1.81
N ARG A 64 -2.90 -0.71 -2.91
CA ARG A 64 -1.56 -0.58 -3.48
C ARG A 64 -1.19 0.89 -3.60
N PHE A 65 0.09 1.19 -3.50
CA PHE A 65 0.60 2.54 -3.67
C PHE A 65 1.74 2.53 -4.69
N GLU A 66 1.86 3.60 -5.43
CA GLU A 66 2.92 3.75 -6.41
C GLU A 66 3.38 5.20 -6.47
N ASN A 67 4.69 5.41 -6.54
CA ASN A 67 5.30 6.69 -6.84
C ASN A 67 6.42 6.53 -7.87
N GLU A 68 7.19 7.58 -8.09
CA GLU A 68 8.30 7.54 -9.05
C GLU A 68 9.37 6.50 -8.71
N LYS A 69 9.58 6.22 -7.43
CA LYS A 69 10.69 5.40 -6.94
C LYS A 69 10.33 3.96 -6.64
N GLU A 70 9.12 3.71 -6.16
CA GLU A 70 8.75 2.40 -5.62
C GLU A 70 7.29 2.05 -5.87
N ILE A 71 7.01 0.76 -5.79
CA ILE A 71 5.66 0.20 -5.69
C ILE A 71 5.50 -0.45 -4.32
N MET A 72 4.29 -0.38 -3.77
CA MET A 72 3.99 -0.78 -2.40
C MET A 72 2.62 -1.44 -2.32
N ALA A 73 2.43 -2.35 -1.38
CA ALA A 73 1.15 -2.97 -1.10
C ALA A 73 0.88 -3.01 0.40
N ALA A 74 -0.36 -2.72 0.80
CA ALA A 74 -0.78 -2.81 2.18
C ALA A 74 -1.32 -4.19 2.51
N GLY A 75 -0.98 -4.69 3.69
CA GLY A 75 -1.67 -5.78 4.37
C GLY A 75 -2.35 -5.24 5.63
N ILE A 76 -3.65 -5.46 5.75
CA ILE A 76 -4.45 -4.90 6.84
C ILE A 76 -5.11 -6.06 7.57
N TYR A 77 -4.52 -6.48 8.67
CA TYR A 77 -4.99 -7.67 9.39
C TYR A 77 -4.43 -7.76 10.82
N ARG A 78 -4.91 -8.73 11.58
CA ARG A 78 -4.41 -9.15 12.88
C ARG A 78 -4.23 -10.67 12.91
N PRO A 79 -3.10 -11.20 13.45
CA PRO A 79 -1.96 -10.49 14.03
C PRO A 79 -1.05 -9.85 12.94
N VAL A 80 0.00 -9.13 13.37
CA VAL A 80 0.88 -8.36 12.48
C VAL A 80 1.59 -9.22 11.44
N ASP A 81 1.98 -10.44 11.78
CA ASP A 81 2.65 -11.37 10.86
C ASP A 81 1.73 -11.81 9.70
N ASP A 82 0.43 -11.88 9.89
CA ASP A 82 -0.53 -12.08 8.81
C ASP A 82 -0.67 -10.84 7.94
N ALA A 83 -0.66 -9.64 8.52
CA ALA A 83 -0.62 -8.39 7.74
C ALA A 83 0.64 -8.33 6.86
N VAL A 84 1.80 -8.74 7.38
CA VAL A 84 3.06 -8.87 6.62
C VAL A 84 2.91 -9.83 5.44
N ARG A 85 2.38 -11.03 5.68
CA ARG A 85 2.16 -12.04 4.63
C ARG A 85 1.24 -11.52 3.53
N ILE A 86 0.16 -10.85 3.90
CA ILE A 86 -0.78 -10.24 2.97
C ILE A 86 -0.08 -9.19 2.11
N ALA A 87 0.65 -8.25 2.73
CA ALA A 87 1.34 -7.18 2.03
C ALA A 87 2.34 -7.72 0.99
N PHE A 88 3.19 -8.68 1.38
CA PHE A 88 4.15 -9.27 0.46
C PHE A 88 3.50 -10.12 -0.61
N THR A 89 2.43 -10.87 -0.31
CA THR A 89 1.70 -11.67 -1.31
C THR A 89 1.07 -10.76 -2.37
N GLU A 90 0.46 -9.65 -1.96
CA GLU A 90 -0.14 -8.66 -2.86
C GLU A 90 0.94 -7.99 -3.74
N LEU A 91 2.08 -7.62 -3.15
CA LEU A 91 3.21 -7.01 -3.86
C LEU A 91 3.84 -7.99 -4.86
N LEU A 92 4.02 -9.25 -4.48
CA LEU A 92 4.52 -10.33 -5.33
C LEU A 92 3.62 -10.52 -6.56
N GLY A 93 2.31 -10.65 -6.33
CA GLY A 93 1.33 -10.79 -7.41
C GLY A 93 1.34 -9.59 -8.36
N TRP A 94 1.56 -8.38 -7.84
CA TRP A 94 1.69 -7.18 -8.66
C TRP A 94 2.95 -7.22 -9.53
N ILE A 95 4.09 -7.58 -8.96
CA ILE A 95 5.37 -7.73 -9.69
C ILE A 95 5.23 -8.80 -10.78
N HIS A 96 4.67 -9.95 -10.46
CA HIS A 96 4.43 -11.01 -11.42
C HIS A 96 3.56 -10.53 -12.61
N ALA A 97 2.44 -9.88 -12.31
CA ALA A 97 1.46 -9.48 -13.32
C ALA A 97 1.96 -8.35 -14.25
N GLU A 98 2.63 -7.34 -13.70
CA GLU A 98 2.95 -6.11 -14.44
C GLU A 98 4.42 -5.99 -14.85
N TYR A 99 5.32 -6.68 -14.15
CA TYR A 99 6.76 -6.64 -14.45
C TYR A 99 7.30 -7.95 -15.07
N GLY A 100 6.48 -8.99 -15.11
CA GLY A 100 6.79 -10.21 -15.83
C GLY A 100 7.79 -11.16 -15.19
N LEU A 101 8.17 -10.95 -13.95
CA LEU A 101 8.93 -11.93 -13.19
C LEU A 101 8.06 -13.14 -12.88
N SER A 102 8.66 -14.34 -12.82
CA SER A 102 7.96 -15.48 -12.23
C SER A 102 7.64 -15.21 -10.75
N GLU A 103 6.67 -15.90 -10.19
CA GLU A 103 6.37 -15.75 -8.76
C GLU A 103 7.58 -16.07 -7.89
N LEU A 104 8.35 -17.10 -8.26
CA LEU A 104 9.57 -17.47 -7.53
C LEU A 104 10.64 -16.38 -7.64
N ASP A 105 10.88 -15.82 -8.84
CA ASP A 105 11.86 -14.75 -9.02
C ASP A 105 11.45 -13.48 -8.26
N ALA A 106 10.15 -13.14 -8.28
CA ALA A 106 9.62 -12.02 -7.51
C ALA A 106 9.78 -12.24 -6.01
N TYR A 107 9.51 -13.44 -5.52
CA TYR A 107 9.70 -13.82 -4.12
C TYR A 107 11.17 -13.71 -3.70
N GLU A 108 12.08 -14.26 -4.51
CA GLU A 108 13.52 -14.18 -4.28
C GLU A 108 14.04 -12.72 -4.31
N LEU A 109 13.52 -11.90 -5.23
CA LEU A 109 13.84 -10.48 -5.29
C LEU A 109 13.40 -9.76 -4.02
N LEU A 110 12.14 -9.94 -3.62
CA LEU A 110 11.59 -9.32 -2.41
C LEU A 110 12.34 -9.75 -1.15
N SER A 111 12.81 -10.99 -1.08
CA SER A 111 13.65 -11.46 0.03
C SER A 111 14.98 -10.70 0.15
N LYS A 112 15.49 -10.12 -0.93
CA LYS A 112 16.80 -9.45 -0.96
C LYS A 112 16.69 -7.92 -0.83
N VAL A 113 15.65 -7.32 -1.40
CA VAL A 113 15.53 -5.85 -1.49
C VAL A 113 14.17 -5.31 -1.06
N GLY A 114 13.23 -6.17 -0.71
CA GLY A 114 11.94 -5.77 -0.16
C GLY A 114 12.10 -5.05 1.18
N LYS A 115 11.23 -4.09 1.43
CA LYS A 115 11.16 -3.35 2.69
C LYS A 115 9.78 -3.55 3.31
N ILE A 116 9.70 -3.32 4.59
CA ILE A 116 8.47 -3.40 5.36
C ILE A 116 8.36 -2.18 6.27
N HIS A 117 7.17 -1.62 6.35
CA HIS A 117 6.83 -0.52 7.22
C HIS A 117 5.57 -0.89 8.00
N LEU A 118 5.65 -0.86 9.32
CA LEU A 118 4.49 -1.02 10.20
C LEU A 118 3.88 0.37 10.41
N THR A 119 2.85 0.69 9.65
CA THR A 119 2.30 2.05 9.60
C THR A 119 1.34 2.34 10.74
N GLU A 120 0.61 1.30 11.18
CA GLU A 120 -0.39 1.43 12.25
C GLU A 120 -0.48 0.12 13.04
N MET A 121 -0.57 0.20 14.37
CA MET A 121 -0.71 -0.97 15.25
C MET A 121 -1.65 -0.76 16.43
N VAL A 122 -2.55 0.19 16.36
CA VAL A 122 -3.42 0.57 17.50
C VAL A 122 -4.89 0.29 17.26
N ASP A 123 -5.34 0.30 16.04
CA ASP A 123 -6.72 0.03 15.63
C ASP A 123 -7.06 -1.48 15.60
N PRO A 124 -8.33 -1.87 15.36
CA PRO A 124 -8.72 -3.27 15.32
C PRO A 124 -7.90 -4.14 14.38
N ASN A 125 -7.37 -3.58 13.29
CA ASN A 125 -6.44 -4.25 12.40
C ASN A 125 -5.15 -3.45 12.28
N TYR A 126 -4.02 -4.15 12.26
CA TYR A 126 -2.71 -3.54 12.01
C TYR A 126 -2.54 -3.28 10.52
N VAL A 127 -1.81 -2.22 10.18
CA VAL A 127 -1.48 -1.89 8.79
C VAL A 127 0.02 -2.02 8.58
N VAL A 128 0.37 -2.86 7.63
CA VAL A 128 1.75 -3.08 7.18
C VAL A 128 1.83 -2.76 5.70
N VAL A 129 2.84 -2.00 5.31
CA VAL A 129 3.14 -1.73 3.90
C VAL A 129 4.45 -2.41 3.52
N ALA A 130 4.39 -3.31 2.55
CA ALA A 130 5.56 -3.88 1.89
C ALA A 130 5.90 -3.06 0.64
N SER A 131 7.18 -2.81 0.38
CA SER A 131 7.61 -2.03 -0.77
C SER A 131 8.85 -2.60 -1.47
N VAL A 132 9.04 -2.19 -2.73
CA VAL A 132 10.26 -2.45 -3.50
C VAL A 132 10.56 -1.27 -4.42
N GLU A 133 11.83 -0.86 -4.49
CA GLU A 133 12.24 0.20 -5.39
C GLU A 133 12.24 -0.27 -6.85
N LYS A 134 11.67 0.54 -7.73
CA LYS A 134 11.54 0.25 -9.17
C LYS A 134 12.86 0.00 -9.89
N LYS A 135 13.98 0.53 -9.36
CA LYS A 135 15.31 0.28 -9.92
C LYS A 135 15.74 -1.19 -9.90
N TYR A 136 15.09 -2.02 -9.08
CA TYR A 136 15.33 -3.46 -9.01
C TYR A 136 14.38 -4.27 -9.89
N LEU A 137 13.38 -3.63 -10.48
CA LEU A 137 12.38 -4.28 -11.32
C LEU A 137 12.73 -4.14 -12.81
N PRO A 138 12.39 -5.11 -13.65
CA PRO A 138 12.43 -4.92 -15.09
C PRO A 138 11.41 -3.85 -15.52
N PRO A 139 11.47 -3.36 -16.78
CA PRO A 139 10.42 -2.48 -17.32
C PRO A 139 9.03 -3.13 -17.19
N LYS A 140 8.00 -2.32 -16.93
CA LYS A 140 6.61 -2.80 -17.01
C LYS A 140 6.30 -3.37 -18.39
N LYS A 141 5.52 -4.42 -18.42
CA LYS A 141 5.00 -5.03 -19.66
C LYS A 141 3.99 -4.12 -20.36
#